data_2daf2e96b35580cf0772cf78a5d903aa
#
_entry.id   2daf2e96b35580cf0772cf78a5d903aa
#
_cell.length_a   1.000
_cell.length_b   1.000
_cell.length_c   1.000
_cell.angle_alpha   90.00
_cell.angle_beta   90.00
_cell.angle_gamma   90.00
#
_symmetry.space_group_name_H-M   'P 1'
#
loop_
_entity.id
_entity.type
_entity.pdbx_description
1 polymer ?
#
loop_
_entity_poly.entity_id
_entity_poly.type
_entity_poly.pdbx_seq_one_letter_code
_entity_poly.pdbx_strand_id
1 'polypeptide(L)'
;MPIIHVLIAKNTGAVLCEYTDYQGNFLTIARMILKNIKQNTRHTVQYESYQCHYINQDNLTYLCITSNFPEDTTFAFLMEVQKQFLAQNNYDDIMKEQSYFFQNFKNNLKNILDYYNKCPEKTLNGEIIKNLVDAKSIAIENVEKLIDRDQKLNITVQKSDKLYDQSKNINSLANSIKNQKKA
;
A
#
# COMPACT_ATOMS: atom_id res chain seq x y z
N MET A 1 4.98 -12.60 -4.81
CA MET A 1 3.62 -12.14 -4.47
C MET A 1 3.69 -10.66 -4.16
N PRO A 2 2.68 -9.84 -4.41
CA PRO A 2 2.88 -8.40 -4.51
C PRO A 2 2.59 -7.62 -3.23
N ILE A 3 3.06 -6.37 -3.21
CA ILE A 3 2.46 -5.29 -2.45
C ILE A 3 1.12 -4.97 -3.12
N ILE A 4 0.03 -4.96 -2.36
CA ILE A 4 -1.34 -4.90 -2.88
C ILE A 4 -1.93 -3.50 -2.73
N HIS A 5 -1.70 -2.88 -1.59
CA HIS A 5 -2.26 -1.60 -1.21
C HIS A 5 -1.23 -0.77 -0.46
N VAL A 6 -1.23 0.52 -0.67
CA VAL A 6 -0.40 1.48 0.07
C VAL A 6 -1.20 2.72 0.39
N LEU A 7 -1.01 3.26 1.58
CA LEU A 7 -1.61 4.53 1.99
C LEU A 7 -0.67 5.36 2.87
N ILE A 8 -0.91 6.65 2.86
CA ILE A 8 -0.29 7.64 3.74
C ILE A 8 -1.40 8.30 4.54
N ALA A 9 -1.26 8.34 5.85
CA ALA A 9 -2.27 8.90 6.75
C ALA A 9 -1.62 9.72 7.87
N LYS A 10 -2.39 10.63 8.45
CA LYS A 10 -2.05 11.26 9.73
C LYS A 10 -2.40 10.35 10.91
N ASN A 11 -1.78 10.55 12.07
CA ASN A 11 -2.14 9.83 13.30
C ASN A 11 -3.58 10.09 13.75
N THR A 12 -4.23 11.13 13.25
CA THR A 12 -5.67 11.39 13.44
C THR A 12 -6.57 10.42 12.69
N GLY A 13 -5.99 9.53 11.84
CA GLY A 13 -6.73 8.62 10.96
C GLY A 13 -7.13 9.23 9.61
N ALA A 14 -6.77 10.49 9.35
CA ALA A 14 -7.04 11.13 8.06
C ALA A 14 -6.11 10.57 6.98
N VAL A 15 -6.67 9.86 6.01
CA VAL A 15 -5.92 9.33 4.85
C VAL A 15 -5.61 10.49 3.90
N LEU A 16 -4.34 10.70 3.59
CA LEU A 16 -3.87 11.78 2.72
C LEU A 16 -3.81 11.36 1.26
N CYS A 17 -3.33 10.15 1.01
CA CYS A 17 -3.23 9.54 -0.31
C CYS A 17 -3.20 8.03 -0.19
N GLU A 18 -3.73 7.32 -1.18
CA GLU A 18 -3.67 5.86 -1.25
C GLU A 18 -3.63 5.36 -2.69
N TYR A 19 -3.08 4.16 -2.87
CA TYR A 19 -3.08 3.47 -4.15
C TYR A 19 -3.23 1.96 -3.99
N THR A 20 -4.00 1.36 -4.90
CA THR A 20 -4.10 -0.09 -5.08
C THR A 20 -4.44 -0.41 -6.53
N ASP A 21 -3.89 -1.52 -7.04
CA ASP A 21 -4.28 -2.14 -8.31
C ASP A 21 -5.32 -3.25 -8.12
N TYR A 22 -5.79 -3.44 -6.91
CA TYR A 22 -6.69 -4.54 -6.55
C TYR A 22 -8.03 -4.00 -6.05
N GLN A 23 -9.10 -4.72 -6.35
CA GLN A 23 -10.41 -4.48 -5.74
C GLN A 23 -10.50 -5.23 -4.40
N GLY A 24 -11.02 -4.56 -3.38
CA GLY A 24 -11.18 -5.15 -2.06
C GLY A 24 -11.44 -4.12 -0.97
N ASN A 25 -11.59 -4.61 0.25
CA ASN A 25 -11.87 -3.80 1.43
C ASN A 25 -10.61 -3.30 2.15
N PHE A 26 -9.50 -3.10 1.40
CA PHE A 26 -8.19 -2.75 1.96
C PHE A 26 -8.22 -1.48 2.81
N LEU A 27 -8.92 -0.45 2.34
CA LEU A 27 -9.03 0.80 3.08
C LEU A 27 -9.72 0.61 4.43
N THR A 28 -10.74 -0.25 4.49
CA THR A 28 -11.43 -0.56 5.75
C THR A 28 -10.47 -1.24 6.72
N ILE A 29 -9.70 -2.23 6.25
CA ILE A 29 -8.69 -2.93 7.05
C ILE A 29 -7.59 -1.97 7.50
N ALA A 30 -7.07 -1.16 6.59
CA ALA A 30 -6.07 -0.17 6.91
C ALA A 30 -6.55 0.82 7.99
N ARG A 31 -7.80 1.31 7.88
CA ARG A 31 -8.41 2.19 8.90
C ARG A 31 -8.58 1.53 10.26
N MET A 32 -8.86 0.23 10.30
CA MET A 32 -8.90 -0.51 11.57
C MET A 32 -7.54 -0.56 12.22
N ILE A 33 -6.48 -0.80 11.44
CA ILE A 33 -5.09 -0.80 11.92
C ILE A 33 -4.68 0.61 12.36
N LEU A 34 -5.02 1.65 11.60
CA LEU A 34 -4.70 3.04 11.92
C LEU A 34 -5.22 3.50 13.29
N LYS A 35 -6.33 2.93 13.78
CA LYS A 35 -6.86 3.23 15.12
C LYS A 35 -5.97 2.74 16.26
N ASN A 36 -5.12 1.75 15.99
CA ASN A 36 -4.30 1.07 17.00
C ASN A 36 -2.80 1.23 16.73
N ILE A 37 -2.40 2.23 15.95
CA ILE A 37 -1.00 2.46 15.59
C ILE A 37 -0.18 2.88 16.82
N LYS A 38 0.97 2.24 16.96
CA LYS A 38 2.00 2.65 17.92
C LYS A 38 2.84 3.77 17.31
N GLN A 39 3.03 4.84 18.07
CA GLN A 39 3.79 5.99 17.60
C GLN A 39 5.29 5.70 17.52
N ASN A 40 5.95 6.31 16.54
CA ASN A 40 7.40 6.24 16.31
C ASN A 40 7.93 4.80 16.23
N THR A 41 7.20 3.93 15.53
CA THR A 41 7.54 2.52 15.38
C THR A 41 7.44 2.04 13.93
N ARG A 42 8.17 0.94 13.67
CA ARG A 42 7.95 0.07 12.52
C ARG A 42 7.28 -1.20 13.02
N HIS A 43 6.23 -1.62 12.35
CA HIS A 43 5.44 -2.74 12.84
C HIS A 43 4.83 -3.55 11.71
N THR A 44 4.69 -4.84 11.93
CA THR A 44 4.00 -5.77 11.04
C THR A 44 2.81 -6.36 11.79
N VAL A 45 1.62 -6.27 11.19
CA VAL A 45 0.39 -6.85 11.71
C VAL A 45 -0.04 -7.98 10.77
N GLN A 46 -0.12 -9.19 11.29
CA GLN A 46 -0.63 -10.34 10.54
C GLN A 46 -2.15 -10.32 10.51
N TYR A 47 -2.73 -10.39 9.32
CA TYR A 47 -4.18 -10.48 9.10
C TYR A 47 -4.48 -11.59 8.10
N GLU A 48 -4.94 -12.74 8.59
CA GLU A 48 -5.16 -13.95 7.78
C GLU A 48 -3.91 -14.33 6.96
N SER A 49 -4.02 -14.41 5.63
CA SER A 49 -2.91 -14.66 4.70
C SER A 49 -2.16 -13.39 4.27
N TYR A 50 -2.54 -12.23 4.78
CA TYR A 50 -1.96 -10.93 4.44
C TYR A 50 -1.16 -10.36 5.60
N GLN A 51 -0.21 -9.51 5.26
CA GLN A 51 0.58 -8.75 6.23
C GLN A 51 0.38 -7.26 5.97
N CYS A 52 0.13 -6.52 7.03
CA CYS A 52 0.05 -5.07 7.01
C CYS A 52 1.30 -4.52 7.69
N HIS A 53 2.12 -3.83 6.94
CA HIS A 53 3.34 -3.22 7.45
C HIS A 53 3.14 -1.72 7.54
N TYR A 54 3.64 -1.10 8.60
CA TYR A 54 3.61 0.34 8.71
C TYR A 54 4.87 0.93 9.33
N ILE A 55 5.18 2.14 8.93
CA ILE A 55 6.12 3.05 9.57
C ILE A 55 5.31 4.22 10.10
N ASN A 56 5.39 4.47 11.39
CA ASN A 56 4.83 5.66 12.00
C ASN A 56 5.95 6.54 12.50
N GLN A 57 6.01 7.75 12.01
CA GLN A 57 7.01 8.75 12.36
C GLN A 57 6.45 10.16 12.16
N ASP A 58 6.76 11.09 13.06
CA ASP A 58 6.40 12.51 12.95
C ASP A 58 4.90 12.73 12.65
N ASN A 59 4.02 12.05 13.39
CA ASN A 59 2.56 12.08 13.22
C ASN A 59 2.04 11.61 11.87
N LEU A 60 2.87 11.00 11.04
CA LEU A 60 2.52 10.38 9.78
C LEU A 60 2.68 8.87 9.84
N THR A 61 1.77 8.19 9.16
CA THR A 61 1.80 6.73 9.00
C THR A 61 1.86 6.39 7.52
N TYR A 62 2.86 5.61 7.17
CA TYR A 62 3.02 4.98 5.87
C TYR A 62 2.70 3.51 6.03
N LEU A 63 1.63 3.03 5.41
CA LEU A 63 1.13 1.66 5.58
C LEU A 63 0.99 0.98 4.24
N CYS A 64 1.34 -0.30 4.17
CA CYS A 64 1.03 -1.15 3.02
C CYS A 64 0.49 -2.51 3.43
N ILE A 65 -0.26 -3.13 2.53
CA ILE A 65 -0.76 -4.49 2.66
C ILE A 65 -0.06 -5.36 1.61
N THR A 66 0.47 -6.50 2.06
CA THR A 66 1.20 -7.45 1.20
C THR A 66 0.62 -8.84 1.32
N SER A 67 0.87 -9.67 0.30
CA SER A 67 0.59 -11.09 0.34
C SER A 67 1.91 -11.84 0.18
N ASN A 68 2.48 -12.35 1.31
CA ASN A 68 3.72 -13.12 1.35
C ASN A 68 4.88 -12.44 0.57
N PHE A 69 5.16 -11.19 0.92
CA PHE A 69 6.23 -10.38 0.32
C PHE A 69 7.39 -10.23 1.33
N PRO A 70 8.67 -10.16 0.90
CA PRO A 70 9.79 -10.04 1.82
C PRO A 70 9.68 -8.80 2.71
N GLU A 71 9.82 -8.98 4.02
CA GLU A 71 9.62 -7.91 5.00
C GLU A 71 10.60 -6.76 4.84
N ASP A 72 11.90 -7.07 4.67
CA ASP A 72 12.94 -6.06 4.44
C ASP A 72 12.64 -5.20 3.20
N THR A 73 12.24 -5.86 2.11
CA THR A 73 11.85 -5.16 0.88
C THR A 73 10.60 -4.31 1.08
N THR A 74 9.66 -4.78 1.90
CA THR A 74 8.44 -4.03 2.22
C THR A 74 8.77 -2.76 3.02
N PHE A 75 9.64 -2.84 4.02
CA PHE A 75 10.06 -1.64 4.76
C PHE A 75 10.91 -0.71 3.91
N ALA A 76 11.77 -1.23 3.02
CA ALA A 76 12.47 -0.42 2.03
C ALA A 76 11.51 0.35 1.13
N PHE A 77 10.44 -0.31 0.66
CA PHE A 77 9.36 0.32 -0.09
C PHE A 77 8.70 1.46 0.69
N LEU A 78 8.31 1.22 1.95
CA LEU A 78 7.68 2.25 2.79
C LEU A 78 8.61 3.44 3.06
N MET A 79 9.90 3.20 3.25
CA MET A 79 10.91 4.27 3.40
C MET A 79 11.06 5.10 2.13
N GLU A 80 11.02 4.47 0.95
CA GLU A 80 11.06 5.19 -0.33
C GLU A 80 9.80 6.03 -0.52
N VAL A 81 8.62 5.49 -0.19
CA VAL A 81 7.36 6.25 -0.18
C VAL A 81 7.45 7.47 0.74
N GLN A 82 7.93 7.27 1.98
CA GLN A 82 8.15 8.37 2.94
C GLN A 82 9.08 9.45 2.39
N LYS A 83 10.25 9.03 1.88
CA LYS A 83 11.26 9.93 1.33
C LYS A 83 10.70 10.77 0.19
N GLN A 84 10.04 10.15 -0.79
CA GLN A 84 9.49 10.86 -1.94
C GLN A 84 8.33 11.76 -1.57
N PHE A 85 7.47 11.33 -0.64
CA PHE A 85 6.34 12.15 -0.18
C PHE A 85 6.81 13.42 0.53
N LEU A 86 7.76 13.30 1.46
CA LEU A 86 8.31 14.44 2.20
C LEU A 86 9.19 15.34 1.34
N ALA A 87 9.81 14.81 0.27
CA ALA A 87 10.58 15.63 -0.68
C ALA A 87 9.70 16.54 -1.55
N GLN A 88 8.44 16.15 -1.78
CA GLN A 88 7.51 16.89 -2.64
C GLN A 88 6.52 17.76 -1.86
N ASN A 89 6.36 17.55 -0.57
CA ASN A 89 5.35 18.21 0.25
C ASN A 89 5.97 18.75 1.55
N ASN A 90 5.64 19.99 1.88
CA ASN A 90 6.08 20.59 3.13
C ASN A 90 5.31 19.99 4.31
N TYR A 91 6.01 19.68 5.40
CA TYR A 91 5.41 19.07 6.60
C TYR A 91 4.27 19.90 7.22
N ASP A 92 4.47 21.22 7.33
CA ASP A 92 3.46 22.12 7.91
C ASP A 92 2.17 22.17 7.08
N ASP A 93 2.30 22.07 5.75
CA ASP A 93 1.17 22.01 4.84
C ASP A 93 0.48 20.65 4.93
N ILE A 94 1.25 19.55 5.02
CA ILE A 94 0.69 18.22 5.24
C ILE A 94 -0.21 18.20 6.49
N MET A 95 0.25 18.84 7.59
CA MET A 95 -0.49 18.81 8.84
C MET A 95 -1.80 19.63 8.81
N LYS A 96 -1.89 20.64 7.96
CA LYS A 96 -3.09 21.50 7.82
C LYS A 96 -4.15 20.89 6.90
N GLU A 97 -3.71 20.14 5.88
CA GLU A 97 -4.60 19.69 4.81
C GLU A 97 -5.56 18.58 5.23
N GLN A 98 -6.67 18.47 4.51
CA GLN A 98 -7.72 17.51 4.77
C GLN A 98 -7.42 16.14 4.14
N SER A 99 -8.25 15.14 4.44
CA SER A 99 -8.17 13.81 3.84
C SER A 99 -8.20 13.91 2.31
N TYR A 100 -7.39 13.07 1.67
CA TYR A 100 -7.27 12.95 0.21
C TYR A 100 -6.76 14.20 -0.53
N PHE A 101 -6.21 15.17 0.15
CA PHE A 101 -5.65 16.37 -0.49
C PHE A 101 -4.47 16.04 -1.42
N PHE A 102 -3.65 15.06 -1.08
CA PHE A 102 -2.45 14.69 -1.83
C PHE A 102 -2.68 13.58 -2.89
N GLN A 103 -3.87 13.52 -3.50
CA GLN A 103 -4.17 12.54 -4.55
C GLN A 103 -3.29 12.66 -5.80
N ASN A 104 -2.67 13.81 -6.05
CA ASN A 104 -1.67 14.00 -7.08
C ASN A 104 -0.45 13.10 -6.89
N PHE A 105 -0.12 12.71 -5.66
CA PHE A 105 0.96 11.77 -5.34
C PHE A 105 0.63 10.30 -5.69
N LYS A 106 -0.59 10.00 -6.04
CA LYS A 106 -1.06 8.65 -6.40
C LYS A 106 -0.24 8.01 -7.52
N ASN A 107 0.16 8.78 -8.53
CA ASN A 107 1.00 8.29 -9.62
C ASN A 107 2.40 7.90 -9.14
N ASN A 108 2.96 8.63 -8.18
CA ASN A 108 4.23 8.30 -7.56
C ASN A 108 4.10 6.98 -6.77
N LEU A 109 3.02 6.83 -5.97
CA LEU A 109 2.75 5.58 -5.25
C LEU A 109 2.67 4.39 -6.21
N LYS A 110 1.96 4.55 -7.33
CA LYS A 110 1.88 3.53 -8.38
C LYS A 110 3.27 3.14 -8.91
N ASN A 111 4.06 4.13 -9.31
CA ASN A 111 5.39 3.90 -9.88
C ASN A 111 6.34 3.18 -8.91
N ILE A 112 6.35 3.60 -7.64
CA ILE A 112 7.16 2.96 -6.59
C ILE A 112 6.67 1.52 -6.38
N LEU A 113 5.35 1.31 -6.25
CA LEU A 113 4.74 -0.01 -6.07
C LEU A 113 5.07 -0.95 -7.22
N ASP A 114 4.91 -0.49 -8.46
CA ASP A 114 5.24 -1.27 -9.67
C ASP A 114 6.71 -1.66 -9.71
N TYR A 115 7.62 -0.74 -9.33
CA TYR A 115 9.05 -1.00 -9.29
C TYR A 115 9.40 -2.10 -8.30
N TYR A 116 8.92 -2.00 -7.06
CA TYR A 116 9.20 -2.98 -6.01
C TYR A 116 8.55 -4.34 -6.29
N ASN A 117 7.35 -4.36 -6.86
CA ASN A 117 6.70 -5.61 -7.26
C ASN A 117 7.40 -6.34 -8.41
N LYS A 118 8.08 -5.63 -9.32
CA LYS A 118 8.83 -6.23 -10.43
C LYS A 118 10.19 -6.79 -10.03
N CYS A 119 10.88 -6.14 -9.09
CA CYS A 119 12.26 -6.46 -8.74
C CYS A 119 12.48 -6.49 -7.22
N PRO A 120 11.81 -7.37 -6.46
CA PRO A 120 11.89 -7.37 -5.00
C PRO A 120 13.31 -7.61 -4.46
N GLU A 121 14.14 -8.39 -5.16
CA GLU A 121 15.49 -8.73 -4.71
C GLU A 121 16.53 -7.65 -5.03
N LYS A 122 16.28 -6.79 -6.01
CA LYS A 122 17.24 -5.76 -6.47
C LYS A 122 17.05 -4.41 -5.78
N THR A 123 16.01 -4.25 -4.99
CA THR A 123 15.64 -2.98 -4.35
C THR A 123 16.39 -2.70 -3.06
N LEU A 124 17.08 -3.72 -2.50
CA LEU A 124 17.90 -3.57 -1.30
C LEU A 124 19.31 -3.14 -1.68
N ASN A 125 19.60 -1.85 -1.64
CA ASN A 125 20.97 -1.35 -1.72
C ASN A 125 21.58 -1.18 -0.31
N GLY A 126 22.91 -1.03 -0.22
CA GLY A 126 23.62 -1.02 1.05
C GLY A 126 23.17 0.08 2.03
N GLU A 127 22.70 1.23 1.53
CA GLU A 127 22.20 2.34 2.34
C GLU A 127 20.83 2.01 2.96
N ILE A 128 19.95 1.38 2.19
CA ILE A 128 18.63 0.94 2.67
C ILE A 128 18.80 -0.17 3.72
N ILE A 129 19.69 -1.14 3.46
CA ILE A 129 20.00 -2.22 4.42
C ILE A 129 20.50 -1.63 5.74
N LYS A 130 21.41 -0.66 5.71
CA LYS A 130 21.93 -0.01 6.91
C LYS A 130 20.82 0.67 7.72
N ASN A 131 19.95 1.40 7.05
CA ASN A 131 18.79 2.07 7.69
C ASN A 131 17.75 1.07 8.24
N LEU A 132 17.66 -0.13 7.67
CA LEU A 132 16.80 -1.20 8.21
C LEU A 132 17.40 -1.84 9.46
N VAL A 133 18.72 -2.08 9.47
CA VAL A 133 19.44 -2.68 10.61
C VAL A 133 19.46 -1.75 11.83
N ASP A 134 19.61 -0.44 11.63
CA ASP A 134 19.61 0.54 12.71
C ASP A 134 18.22 0.74 13.35
N ALA A 135 17.16 0.26 12.70
CA ALA A 135 15.79 0.28 13.23
C ALA A 135 15.50 -0.99 14.04
N LYS A 136 15.69 -0.90 15.35
CA LYS A 136 15.43 -1.98 16.32
C LYS A 136 14.04 -2.59 16.16
N SER A 137 14.03 -3.94 16.11
CA SER A 137 12.92 -4.89 16.32
C SER A 137 11.58 -4.52 15.68
N ILE A 138 11.33 -5.13 14.54
CA ILE A 138 9.99 -5.22 13.96
C ILE A 138 9.19 -6.17 14.86
N ALA A 139 8.19 -5.66 15.57
CA ALA A 139 7.28 -6.49 16.32
C ALA A 139 6.19 -7.04 15.38
N ILE A 140 6.01 -8.36 15.35
CA ILE A 140 4.90 -8.99 14.62
C ILE A 140 3.77 -9.21 15.61
N GLU A 141 2.64 -8.57 15.39
CA GLU A 141 1.42 -8.78 16.18
C GLU A 141 0.33 -9.40 15.33
N ASN A 142 -0.44 -10.30 15.92
CA ASN A 142 -1.64 -10.81 15.27
C ASN A 142 -2.78 -9.78 15.43
N VAL A 143 -3.43 -9.44 14.34
CA VAL A 143 -4.54 -8.50 14.30
C VAL A 143 -5.70 -8.90 15.22
N GLU A 144 -5.87 -10.19 15.51
CA GLU A 144 -6.90 -10.66 16.42
C GLU A 144 -6.79 -10.07 17.84
N LYS A 145 -5.62 -9.54 18.19
CA LYS A 145 -5.41 -8.79 19.45
C LYS A 145 -5.75 -7.32 19.35
N LEU A 146 -5.82 -6.79 18.12
CA LEU A 146 -6.02 -5.36 17.84
C LEU A 146 -7.45 -5.02 17.43
N ILE A 147 -8.22 -6.01 17.01
CA ILE A 147 -9.57 -5.81 16.47
C ILE A 147 -10.58 -6.48 17.41
N ASP A 148 -11.60 -5.72 17.78
CA ASP A 148 -12.74 -6.25 18.52
C ASP A 148 -13.36 -7.43 17.74
N ARG A 149 -13.71 -8.52 18.43
CA ARG A 149 -14.21 -9.76 17.84
C ARG A 149 -15.43 -9.59 16.93
N ASP A 150 -16.19 -8.50 17.12
CA ASP A 150 -17.39 -8.18 16.32
C ASP A 150 -17.06 -7.49 14.98
N GLN A 151 -15.81 -7.16 14.70
CA GLN A 151 -15.37 -6.47 13.48
C GLN A 151 -14.51 -7.36 12.55
N LYS A 152 -14.62 -8.67 12.63
CA LYS A 152 -13.94 -9.58 11.68
C LYS A 152 -14.48 -9.35 10.26
N LEU A 153 -13.68 -8.67 9.47
CA LEU A 153 -13.93 -8.47 8.04
C LEU A 153 -13.04 -9.45 7.26
N ASN A 154 -13.64 -10.27 6.43
CA ASN A 154 -12.87 -11.10 5.49
C ASN A 154 -12.21 -10.21 4.44
N ILE A 155 -10.93 -10.43 4.17
CA ILE A 155 -10.25 -9.73 3.07
C ILE A 155 -10.75 -10.32 1.76
N THR A 156 -11.48 -9.51 1.01
CA THR A 156 -11.84 -9.85 -0.37
C THR A 156 -10.85 -9.16 -1.30
N VAL A 157 -10.11 -9.93 -2.09
CA VAL A 157 -9.11 -9.43 -3.03
C VAL A 157 -9.40 -9.93 -4.43
N GLN A 158 -9.63 -9.01 -5.36
CA GLN A 158 -9.68 -9.31 -6.79
C GLN A 158 -8.73 -8.36 -7.54
N LYS A 159 -7.92 -8.91 -8.44
CA LYS A 159 -7.02 -8.11 -9.26
C LYS A 159 -7.82 -7.43 -10.38
N SER A 160 -7.86 -6.09 -10.39
CA SER A 160 -8.71 -5.34 -11.31
C SER A 160 -8.18 -5.24 -12.76
N ASP A 161 -6.87 -5.35 -12.97
CA ASP A 161 -6.26 -5.09 -14.29
C ASP A 161 -6.51 -6.15 -15.37
N LYS A 162 -6.70 -7.43 -14.98
CA LYS A 162 -6.93 -8.47 -15.99
C LYS A 162 -8.32 -8.44 -16.63
N LEU A 163 -9.31 -7.91 -15.93
CA LEU A 163 -10.68 -7.83 -16.46
C LEU A 163 -10.86 -6.66 -17.42
N TYR A 164 -10.20 -5.53 -17.19
CA TYR A 164 -10.30 -4.36 -18.06
C TYR A 164 -9.57 -4.57 -19.39
N ASP A 165 -8.35 -5.14 -19.36
CA ASP A 165 -7.59 -5.44 -20.59
C ASP A 165 -8.20 -6.61 -21.37
N GLN A 166 -8.76 -7.62 -20.70
CA GLN A 166 -9.48 -8.70 -21.38
C GLN A 166 -10.79 -8.21 -22.01
N SER A 167 -11.54 -7.31 -21.35
CA SER A 167 -12.76 -6.75 -21.92
C SER A 167 -12.47 -5.83 -23.11
N LYS A 168 -11.35 -5.09 -23.09
CA LYS A 168 -10.90 -4.25 -24.20
C LYS A 168 -10.45 -5.08 -25.41
N ASN A 169 -9.72 -6.18 -25.15
CA ASN A 169 -9.31 -7.13 -26.19
C ASN A 169 -10.48 -7.90 -26.79
N ILE A 170 -11.46 -8.30 -25.97
CA ILE A 170 -12.69 -8.97 -26.44
C ILE A 170 -13.52 -8.02 -27.30
N ASN A 171 -13.67 -6.75 -26.90
CA ASN A 171 -14.40 -5.75 -27.67
C ASN A 171 -13.70 -5.40 -28.99
N SER A 172 -12.36 -5.35 -29.03
CA SER A 172 -11.61 -5.12 -30.26
C SER A 172 -11.71 -6.31 -31.23
N LEU A 173 -11.65 -7.54 -30.71
CA LEU A 173 -11.87 -8.77 -31.49
C LEU A 173 -13.32 -8.88 -32.01
N ALA A 174 -14.31 -8.56 -31.18
CA ALA A 174 -15.72 -8.56 -31.59
C ALA A 174 -16.01 -7.54 -32.71
N ASN A 175 -15.37 -6.37 -32.65
CA ASN A 175 -15.49 -5.34 -33.70
C ASN A 175 -14.78 -5.73 -35.01
N SER A 176 -13.61 -6.42 -34.93
CA SER A 176 -12.92 -6.91 -36.11
C SER A 176 -13.71 -8.04 -36.83
N ILE A 177 -14.34 -8.94 -36.07
CA ILE A 177 -15.20 -10.02 -36.59
C ILE A 177 -16.48 -9.43 -37.25
N LYS A 178 -17.09 -8.37 -36.66
CA LYS A 178 -18.25 -7.69 -37.24
C LYS A 178 -17.92 -7.02 -38.55
N ASN A 179 -16.71 -6.47 -38.69
CA ASN A 179 -16.28 -5.81 -39.93
C ASN A 179 -15.93 -6.79 -41.06
N GLN A 180 -15.45 -7.97 -40.74
CA GLN A 180 -15.19 -9.05 -41.70
C GLN A 180 -16.47 -9.73 -42.24
N LYS A 181 -17.59 -9.66 -41.51
CA LYS A 181 -18.89 -10.22 -41.96
C LYS A 181 -19.70 -9.24 -42.82
N LYS A 182 -19.23 -8.00 -43.00
CA LYS A 182 -19.90 -6.97 -43.84
C LYS A 182 -19.18 -6.72 -45.15
N ALA A 183 -18.09 -7.43 -45.42
CA ALA A 183 -17.40 -7.47 -46.71
C ALA A 183 -17.72 -8.76 -47.44
#